data_963b3ad590d53562a125e50b5e1a1cec
#
_entry.id   963b3ad590d53562a125e50b5e1a1cec
#
_cell.length_a   1.000
_cell.length_b   1.000
_cell.length_c   1.000
_cell.angle_alpha   90.00
_cell.angle_beta   90.00
_cell.angle_gamma   90.00
#
_symmetry.space_group_name_H-M   'P 1'
#
loop_
_entity.id
_entity.type
_entity.pdbx_description
1 polymer ?
#
loop_
_entity_poly.entity_id
_entity_poly.type
_entity_poly.pdbx_seq_one_letter_code
_entity_poly.pdbx_strand_id
1 'polypeptide(L)'
;TLFRSPREYAAHPVPLYLMTPYGVKYRFTEKEPMNMEQIKNVFIQVIEKPAHKVILKRGIQAYDYMTYCNEAGCDVWGLLTSIKSISGEPVCLWLPEQYRLEGTSQYVQGVEVSSDYSGPVPEGFDVIQLPAASYLMFQGEPFEEEDFCQAIQMVQAAMEHYDLSVIGLAPDPENPRIQLEPIGTRGYIEMIPVKQTVSSSHSHPAPDVNP
;
A
#
# COMPACT_ATOMS: atom_id res chain seq x y z
N THR A 1 -17.21 -25.87 -52.70
CA THR A 1 -17.26 -25.98 -51.24
C THR A 1 -16.21 -25.05 -50.66
N LEU A 2 -16.64 -23.84 -50.24
CA LEU A 2 -15.78 -22.78 -49.70
C LEU A 2 -15.71 -22.93 -48.18
N PHE A 3 -14.53 -23.25 -47.64
CA PHE A 3 -14.24 -23.10 -46.22
C PHE A 3 -14.06 -21.64 -45.86
N ARG A 4 -14.96 -21.08 -45.07
CA ARG A 4 -14.77 -19.80 -44.37
C ARG A 4 -13.99 -20.06 -43.07
N SER A 5 -12.86 -19.36 -42.94
CA SER A 5 -12.10 -19.28 -41.71
C SER A 5 -12.90 -18.60 -40.58
N PRO A 6 -12.70 -18.98 -39.28
CA PRO A 6 -13.33 -18.29 -38.17
C PRO A 6 -12.76 -16.88 -38.03
N ARG A 7 -13.63 -15.88 -37.99
CA ARG A 7 -13.27 -14.53 -37.64
C ARG A 7 -12.78 -14.50 -36.21
N GLU A 8 -11.56 -14.02 -36.03
CA GLU A 8 -11.03 -13.59 -34.75
C GLU A 8 -11.96 -12.56 -34.14
N TYR A 9 -12.61 -12.90 -33.05
CA TYR A 9 -13.21 -11.93 -32.15
C TYR A 9 -12.05 -11.24 -31.41
N ALA A 10 -11.64 -10.08 -31.89
CA ALA A 10 -10.84 -9.16 -31.11
C ALA A 10 -11.68 -8.80 -29.87
N ALA A 11 -11.29 -9.33 -28.74
CA ALA A 11 -11.83 -8.93 -27.45
C ALA A 11 -11.44 -7.46 -27.26
N HIS A 12 -12.43 -6.56 -27.37
CA HIS A 12 -12.23 -5.18 -26.94
C HIS A 12 -11.95 -5.20 -25.43
N PRO A 13 -10.84 -4.59 -24.98
CA PRO A 13 -10.58 -4.50 -23.55
C PRO A 13 -11.73 -3.75 -22.90
N VAL A 14 -12.36 -4.36 -21.91
CA VAL A 14 -13.39 -3.71 -21.11
C VAL A 14 -12.69 -2.60 -20.32
N PRO A 15 -13.11 -1.34 -20.46
CA PRO A 15 -12.46 -0.26 -19.72
C PRO A 15 -12.63 -0.50 -18.20
N LEU A 16 -11.52 -0.58 -17.51
CA LEU A 16 -11.49 -0.66 -16.06
C LEU A 16 -11.80 0.73 -15.49
N TYR A 17 -12.81 0.83 -14.65
CA TYR A 17 -13.19 2.08 -14.00
C TYR A 17 -12.89 2.00 -12.50
N LEU A 18 -12.21 3.01 -11.97
CA LEU A 18 -12.10 3.25 -10.54
C LEU A 18 -13.31 4.09 -10.10
N MET A 19 -14.02 3.64 -9.07
CA MET A 19 -15.03 4.43 -8.38
C MET A 19 -14.42 4.91 -7.07
N THR A 20 -14.36 6.22 -6.87
CA THR A 20 -13.98 6.77 -5.56
C THR A 20 -15.16 6.74 -4.60
N PRO A 21 -14.94 6.90 -3.28
CA PRO A 21 -16.01 7.07 -2.29
C PRO A 21 -16.98 8.21 -2.64
N TYR A 22 -16.56 9.15 -3.49
CA TYR A 22 -17.36 10.29 -3.94
C TYR A 22 -18.06 10.06 -5.29
N GLY A 23 -18.10 8.83 -5.81
CA GLY A 23 -18.85 8.46 -7.03
C GLY A 23 -18.17 8.83 -8.36
N VAL A 24 -16.90 9.20 -8.34
CA VAL A 24 -16.15 9.55 -9.55
C VAL A 24 -15.68 8.27 -10.25
N LYS A 25 -15.91 8.19 -11.58
CA LYS A 25 -15.47 7.08 -12.43
C LYS A 25 -14.17 7.43 -13.12
N TYR A 26 -13.10 6.66 -12.85
CA TYR A 26 -11.84 6.75 -13.59
C TYR A 26 -11.75 5.63 -14.63
N ARG A 27 -11.26 5.97 -15.81
CA ARG A 27 -11.03 5.02 -16.91
C ARG A 27 -9.54 4.69 -16.95
N PHE A 28 -9.17 3.44 -16.67
CA PHE A 28 -7.83 2.98 -16.96
C PHE A 28 -7.69 2.71 -18.47
N THR A 29 -6.84 3.47 -19.13
CA THR A 29 -6.35 3.15 -20.47
C THR A 29 -5.03 2.37 -20.32
N GLU A 30 -4.81 1.39 -21.22
CA GLU A 30 -3.53 0.67 -21.28
C GLU A 30 -2.36 1.65 -21.32
N LYS A 31 -1.25 1.26 -20.66
CA LYS A 31 -0.02 2.04 -20.47
C LYS A 31 0.36 2.85 -21.71
N GLU A 32 0.13 4.13 -21.68
CA GLU A 32 0.92 5.03 -22.52
C GLU A 32 2.36 5.05 -22.00
N PRO A 33 3.37 5.04 -22.88
CA PRO A 33 4.76 5.16 -22.42
C PRO A 33 4.91 6.49 -21.69
N MET A 34 5.36 6.42 -20.42
CA MET A 34 5.59 7.59 -19.59
C MET A 34 6.52 8.56 -20.32
N ASN A 35 6.01 9.75 -20.67
CA ASN A 35 6.83 10.82 -21.20
C ASN A 35 7.74 11.32 -20.05
N MET A 36 9.05 11.05 -20.14
CA MET A 36 10.05 11.40 -19.11
C MET A 36 10.22 12.93 -18.90
N GLU A 37 9.53 13.78 -19.64
CA GLU A 37 9.59 15.24 -19.49
C GLU A 37 8.77 15.80 -18.30
N GLN A 38 7.96 14.99 -17.64
CA GLN A 38 7.21 15.37 -16.42
C GLN A 38 7.68 14.58 -15.21
N ILE A 39 8.96 14.70 -14.83
CA ILE A 39 9.45 14.16 -13.56
C ILE A 39 8.86 15.03 -12.45
N LYS A 40 7.75 14.62 -11.92
CA LYS A 40 7.24 15.12 -10.64
C LYS A 40 8.09 14.52 -9.53
N ASN A 41 8.37 15.28 -8.48
CA ASN A 41 9.20 14.80 -7.38
C ASN A 41 8.43 13.80 -6.52
N VAL A 42 9.16 12.81 -5.98
CA VAL A 42 8.65 11.94 -4.93
C VAL A 42 9.48 12.19 -3.68
N PHE A 43 8.85 12.61 -2.60
CA PHE A 43 9.47 12.81 -1.30
C PHE A 43 9.60 11.49 -0.59
N ILE A 44 10.80 11.22 -0.06
CA ILE A 44 11.11 9.96 0.61
C ILE A 44 11.57 10.25 2.03
N GLN A 45 10.94 9.59 3.01
CA GLN A 45 11.23 9.78 4.43
C GLN A 45 11.15 8.47 5.20
N VAL A 46 12.11 8.23 6.10
CA VAL A 46 11.99 7.16 7.09
C VAL A 46 11.09 7.64 8.22
N ILE A 47 10.09 6.85 8.57
CA ILE A 47 9.17 7.11 9.68
C ILE A 47 9.14 5.94 10.63
N GLU A 48 8.95 6.21 11.93
CA GLU A 48 8.78 5.20 12.96
C GLU A 48 7.31 5.14 13.37
N LYS A 49 6.73 3.94 13.33
CA LYS A 49 5.39 3.69 13.85
C LYS A 49 5.48 2.91 15.16
N PRO A 50 4.83 3.38 16.23
CA PRO A 50 4.79 2.63 17.49
C PRO A 50 3.97 1.34 17.31
N ALA A 51 4.07 0.43 18.27
CA ALA A 51 3.18 -0.72 18.34
C ALA A 51 1.72 -0.23 18.47
N HIS A 52 0.82 -0.79 17.67
CA HIS A 52 -0.57 -0.35 17.57
C HIS A 52 -1.48 -1.50 17.13
N LYS A 53 -2.79 -1.27 17.20
CA LYS A 53 -3.79 -2.19 16.65
C LYS A 53 -4.31 -1.67 15.31
N VAL A 54 -4.76 -2.57 14.48
CA VAL A 54 -5.53 -2.25 13.27
C VAL A 54 -6.86 -2.98 13.31
N ILE A 55 -7.95 -2.22 13.24
CA ILE A 55 -9.28 -2.76 12.99
C ILE A 55 -9.44 -2.82 11.47
N LEU A 56 -9.69 -4.00 10.92
CA LEU A 56 -9.69 -4.22 9.47
C LEU A 56 -10.84 -5.11 9.01
N LYS A 57 -11.23 -4.95 7.76
CA LYS A 57 -12.17 -5.84 7.07
C LYS A 57 -11.42 -6.66 6.04
N ARG A 58 -11.56 -7.99 6.08
CA ARG A 58 -10.93 -8.89 5.12
C ARG A 58 -11.77 -9.04 3.85
N GLY A 59 -11.10 -9.13 2.71
CA GLY A 59 -11.67 -9.62 1.46
C GLY A 59 -11.42 -11.11 1.29
N ILE A 60 -11.73 -11.65 0.12
CA ILE A 60 -11.60 -13.09 -0.22
C ILE A 60 -10.33 -13.33 -1.04
N GLN A 61 -10.17 -12.61 -2.16
CA GLN A 61 -9.05 -12.75 -3.10
C GLN A 61 -8.45 -11.40 -3.52
N ALA A 62 -8.89 -10.32 -2.91
CA ALA A 62 -8.44 -8.98 -3.25
C ALA A 62 -6.92 -8.83 -3.15
N TYR A 63 -6.30 -8.20 -4.15
CA TYR A 63 -4.87 -7.87 -4.20
C TYR A 63 -4.61 -6.37 -4.37
N ASP A 64 -5.67 -5.61 -4.68
CA ASP A 64 -5.66 -4.16 -4.81
C ASP A 64 -6.99 -3.54 -4.36
N TYR A 65 -7.05 -2.21 -4.39
CA TYR A 65 -8.23 -1.46 -3.99
C TYR A 65 -9.48 -1.82 -4.79
N MET A 66 -9.36 -2.03 -6.11
CA MET A 66 -10.50 -2.27 -6.99
C MET A 66 -11.12 -3.65 -6.75
N THR A 67 -10.28 -4.67 -6.70
CA THR A 67 -10.72 -6.04 -6.41
C THR A 67 -11.33 -6.11 -5.01
N TYR A 68 -10.77 -5.38 -4.06
CA TYR A 68 -11.30 -5.31 -2.70
C TYR A 68 -12.68 -4.66 -2.63
N CYS A 69 -12.89 -3.52 -3.29
CA CYS A 69 -14.20 -2.85 -3.31
C CYS A 69 -15.30 -3.72 -3.96
N ASN A 70 -14.93 -4.53 -4.96
CA ASN A 70 -15.85 -5.47 -5.59
C ASN A 70 -16.27 -6.62 -4.65
N GLU A 71 -15.40 -7.03 -3.72
CA GLU A 71 -15.66 -8.12 -2.76
C GLU A 71 -16.33 -7.63 -1.48
N ALA A 72 -15.78 -6.61 -0.86
CA ALA A 72 -16.15 -6.15 0.47
C ALA A 72 -17.23 -5.04 0.48
N GLY A 73 -17.44 -4.39 -0.68
CA GLY A 73 -18.33 -3.23 -0.82
C GLY A 73 -17.65 -1.90 -0.47
N CYS A 74 -18.24 -0.80 -0.97
CA CYS A 74 -17.71 0.55 -0.76
C CYS A 74 -18.02 1.14 0.62
N ASP A 75 -18.92 0.52 1.40
CA ASP A 75 -19.36 1.03 2.71
C ASP A 75 -18.27 0.86 3.80
N VAL A 76 -17.29 -0.02 3.56
CA VAL A 76 -16.21 -0.33 4.51
C VAL A 76 -15.44 0.93 4.87
N TRP A 77 -15.07 1.75 3.89
CA TRP A 77 -14.33 2.99 4.11
C TRP A 77 -15.07 3.97 5.02
N GLY A 78 -16.38 4.13 4.80
CA GLY A 78 -17.23 4.98 5.64
C GLY A 78 -17.30 4.52 7.09
N LEU A 79 -17.39 3.20 7.32
CA LEU A 79 -17.36 2.63 8.67
C LEU A 79 -16.01 2.87 9.36
N LEU A 80 -14.90 2.65 8.66
CA LEU A 80 -13.56 2.88 9.19
C LEU A 80 -13.31 4.36 9.53
N THR A 81 -13.80 5.28 8.71
CA THR A 81 -13.69 6.73 8.95
C THR A 81 -14.42 7.17 10.22
N SER A 82 -15.44 6.43 10.67
CA SER A 82 -16.16 6.71 11.91
C SER A 82 -15.36 6.36 13.18
N ILE A 83 -14.28 5.59 13.06
CA ILE A 83 -13.43 5.19 14.17
C ILE A 83 -12.27 6.18 14.30
N LYS A 84 -12.01 6.66 15.52
CA LYS A 84 -10.91 7.60 15.76
C LYS A 84 -9.56 6.91 15.51
N SER A 85 -8.92 7.28 14.40
CA SER A 85 -7.60 6.81 13.99
C SER A 85 -6.47 7.53 14.73
N ILE A 86 -5.32 6.85 14.91
CA ILE A 86 -4.05 7.48 15.32
C ILE A 86 -3.33 8.15 14.15
N SER A 87 -3.60 7.72 12.92
CA SER A 87 -3.04 8.31 11.68
C SER A 87 -3.95 9.39 11.07
N GLY A 88 -5.18 9.56 11.58
CA GLY A 88 -6.13 10.57 11.12
C GLY A 88 -7.06 10.10 10.00
N GLU A 89 -6.80 8.96 9.37
CA GLU A 89 -7.57 8.40 8.26
C GLU A 89 -7.53 6.86 8.26
N PRO A 90 -8.43 6.18 7.53
CA PRO A 90 -8.30 4.76 7.23
C PRO A 90 -7.08 4.48 6.35
N VAL A 91 -6.63 3.23 6.34
CA VAL A 91 -5.48 2.76 5.58
C VAL A 91 -5.83 1.51 4.79
N CYS A 92 -5.14 1.31 3.66
CA CYS A 92 -5.14 0.04 2.96
C CYS A 92 -3.82 -0.69 3.27
N LEU A 93 -3.89 -2.01 3.43
CA LEU A 93 -2.75 -2.82 3.87
C LEU A 93 -2.58 -4.04 2.97
N TRP A 94 -1.32 -4.35 2.62
CA TRP A 94 -0.96 -5.67 2.10
C TRP A 94 -0.38 -6.50 3.25
N LEU A 95 -1.19 -7.40 3.79
CA LEU A 95 -0.84 -8.20 4.96
C LEU A 95 0.24 -9.24 4.64
N PRO A 96 1.31 -9.34 5.43
CA PRO A 96 2.20 -10.50 5.44
C PRO A 96 1.44 -11.77 5.85
N GLU A 97 2.04 -12.93 5.55
CA GLU A 97 1.39 -14.22 5.74
C GLU A 97 0.90 -14.47 7.17
N GLN A 98 1.67 -14.05 8.18
CA GLN A 98 1.32 -14.24 9.59
C GLN A 98 0.05 -13.52 10.04
N TYR A 99 -0.41 -12.50 9.31
CA TYR A 99 -1.65 -11.77 9.60
C TYR A 99 -2.80 -12.18 8.69
N ARG A 100 -2.55 -13.04 7.70
CA ARG A 100 -3.61 -13.56 6.83
C ARG A 100 -4.32 -14.75 7.47
N LEU A 101 -5.63 -14.80 7.35
CA LEU A 101 -6.41 -15.98 7.66
C LEU A 101 -6.59 -16.82 6.39
N GLU A 102 -6.67 -18.12 6.54
CA GLU A 102 -6.94 -19.04 5.43
C GLU A 102 -8.22 -18.63 4.70
N GLY A 103 -8.17 -18.59 3.37
CA GLY A 103 -9.29 -18.18 2.53
C GLY A 103 -9.58 -16.68 2.51
N THR A 104 -8.66 -15.83 3.03
CA THR A 104 -8.82 -14.38 2.98
C THR A 104 -7.75 -13.71 2.12
N SER A 105 -8.08 -12.50 1.64
CA SER A 105 -7.21 -11.70 0.80
C SER A 105 -5.96 -11.19 1.51
N GLN A 106 -4.92 -10.91 0.73
CA GLN A 106 -3.75 -10.19 1.20
C GLN A 106 -4.07 -8.69 1.42
N TYR A 107 -4.84 -8.11 0.50
CA TYR A 107 -5.22 -6.70 0.57
C TYR A 107 -6.45 -6.53 1.46
N VAL A 108 -6.40 -5.55 2.36
CA VAL A 108 -7.47 -5.22 3.30
C VAL A 108 -7.58 -3.72 3.47
N GLN A 109 -8.75 -3.25 3.89
CA GLN A 109 -8.92 -1.90 4.42
C GLN A 109 -9.03 -1.95 5.94
N GLY A 110 -8.44 -0.97 6.61
CA GLY A 110 -8.43 -0.91 8.05
C GLY A 110 -8.26 0.52 8.59
N VAL A 111 -8.27 0.63 9.91
CA VAL A 111 -7.97 1.85 10.64
C VAL A 111 -7.01 1.57 11.77
N GLU A 112 -5.95 2.35 11.85
CA GLU A 112 -4.94 2.24 12.90
C GLU A 112 -5.46 2.90 14.18
N VAL A 113 -5.43 2.17 15.28
CA VAL A 113 -5.85 2.64 16.62
C VAL A 113 -4.75 2.35 17.64
N SER A 114 -4.79 3.03 18.78
CA SER A 114 -3.77 2.83 19.82
C SER A 114 -3.71 1.38 20.31
N SER A 115 -2.57 0.96 20.85
CA SER A 115 -2.36 -0.41 21.36
C SER A 115 -3.30 -0.75 22.52
N ASP A 116 -3.77 0.24 23.28
CA ASP A 116 -4.71 0.13 24.39
C ASP A 116 -6.18 0.32 23.96
N TYR A 117 -6.45 0.46 22.66
CA TYR A 117 -7.81 0.64 22.17
C TYR A 117 -8.75 -0.45 22.69
N SER A 118 -9.85 -0.01 23.30
CA SER A 118 -10.92 -0.85 23.87
C SER A 118 -12.32 -0.43 23.39
N GLY A 119 -12.37 0.43 22.37
CA GLY A 119 -13.63 0.87 21.76
C GLY A 119 -14.33 -0.22 20.93
N PRO A 120 -15.49 0.07 20.36
CA PRO A 120 -16.25 -0.88 19.58
C PRO A 120 -15.52 -1.28 18.30
N VAL A 121 -15.64 -2.56 17.93
CA VAL A 121 -15.21 -3.11 16.65
C VAL A 121 -16.48 -3.42 15.86
N PRO A 122 -16.65 -2.92 14.63
CA PRO A 122 -17.84 -3.21 13.83
C PRO A 122 -18.00 -4.71 13.55
N GLU A 123 -19.22 -5.17 13.38
CA GLU A 123 -19.51 -6.57 13.05
C GLU A 123 -18.81 -6.99 11.75
N GLY A 124 -18.17 -8.15 11.79
CA GLY A 124 -17.42 -8.71 10.65
C GLY A 124 -16.09 -8.02 10.37
N PHE A 125 -15.57 -7.22 11.32
CA PHE A 125 -14.20 -6.71 11.30
C PHE A 125 -13.33 -7.49 12.29
N ASP A 126 -12.04 -7.59 11.96
CA ASP A 126 -11.02 -8.20 12.81
C ASP A 126 -10.12 -7.13 13.44
N VAL A 127 -9.39 -7.54 14.47
CA VAL A 127 -8.34 -6.72 15.08
C VAL A 127 -7.03 -7.49 15.03
N ILE A 128 -6.00 -6.86 14.43
CA ILE A 128 -4.63 -7.37 14.49
C ILE A 128 -3.76 -6.42 15.34
N GLN A 129 -2.70 -6.98 15.93
CA GLN A 129 -1.69 -6.21 16.65
C GLN A 129 -0.44 -6.13 15.78
N LEU A 130 -0.01 -4.92 15.45
CA LEU A 130 1.25 -4.67 14.76
C LEU A 130 2.32 -4.22 15.76
N PRO A 131 3.56 -4.74 15.67
CA PRO A 131 4.68 -4.28 16.48
C PRO A 131 5.10 -2.86 16.06
N ALA A 132 5.97 -2.25 16.85
CA ALA A 132 6.67 -1.05 16.40
C ALA A 132 7.55 -1.40 15.21
N ALA A 133 7.55 -0.54 14.18
CA ALA A 133 8.27 -0.78 12.94
C ALA A 133 8.68 0.52 12.26
N SER A 134 9.77 0.45 11.51
CA SER A 134 10.23 1.53 10.62
C SER A 134 9.63 1.37 9.23
N TYR A 135 9.28 2.47 8.61
CA TYR A 135 8.75 2.51 7.27
C TYR A 135 9.52 3.52 6.42
N LEU A 136 9.72 3.20 5.15
CA LEU A 136 10.11 4.19 4.17
C LEU A 136 8.84 4.68 3.47
N MET A 137 8.49 5.93 3.70
CA MET A 137 7.34 6.61 3.13
C MET A 137 7.74 7.27 1.82
N PHE A 138 6.93 7.07 0.79
CA PHE A 138 7.00 7.72 -0.50
C PHE A 138 5.77 8.59 -0.67
N GLN A 139 5.96 9.88 -0.91
CA GLN A 139 4.88 10.84 -1.11
C GLN A 139 5.08 11.57 -2.44
N GLY A 140 4.10 11.49 -3.32
CA GLY A 140 4.05 12.27 -4.56
C GLY A 140 3.67 13.72 -4.30
N GLU A 141 3.86 14.57 -5.32
CA GLU A 141 3.38 15.95 -5.30
C GLU A 141 1.84 16.00 -5.31
N PRO A 142 1.23 17.13 -4.91
CA PRO A 142 -0.17 17.41 -5.14
C PRO A 142 -0.54 17.20 -6.61
N PHE A 143 -1.76 16.73 -6.86
CA PHE A 143 -2.25 16.42 -8.20
C PHE A 143 -3.72 16.83 -8.36
N GLU A 144 -4.12 17.09 -9.61
CA GLU A 144 -5.51 17.32 -9.96
C GLU A 144 -6.23 15.98 -10.19
N GLU A 145 -7.55 15.99 -10.14
CA GLU A 145 -8.36 14.77 -10.20
C GLU A 145 -8.13 13.95 -11.48
N GLU A 146 -7.91 14.59 -12.60
CA GLU A 146 -7.58 13.96 -13.89
C GLU A 146 -6.24 13.23 -13.89
N ASP A 147 -5.28 13.65 -13.03
CA ASP A 147 -3.93 13.09 -12.91
C ASP A 147 -3.82 11.98 -11.86
N PHE A 148 -4.94 11.59 -11.23
CA PHE A 148 -5.00 10.62 -10.15
C PHE A 148 -4.21 9.33 -10.41
N CYS A 149 -4.45 8.68 -11.56
CA CYS A 149 -3.78 7.43 -11.92
C CYS A 149 -2.28 7.64 -12.13
N GLN A 150 -1.89 8.76 -12.72
CA GLN A 150 -0.49 9.09 -12.97
C GLN A 150 0.25 9.35 -11.65
N ALA A 151 -0.38 10.05 -10.70
CA ALA A 151 0.19 10.32 -9.38
C ALA A 151 0.50 9.01 -8.62
N ILE A 152 -0.40 8.04 -8.66
CA ILE A 152 -0.18 6.71 -8.06
C ILE A 152 0.98 5.99 -8.75
N GLN A 153 0.95 5.90 -10.08
CA GLN A 153 1.98 5.19 -10.86
C GLN A 153 3.39 5.75 -10.62
N MET A 154 3.51 7.07 -10.49
CA MET A 154 4.80 7.72 -10.22
C MET A 154 5.39 7.33 -8.88
N VAL A 155 4.59 7.33 -7.81
CA VAL A 155 5.04 6.91 -6.48
C VAL A 155 5.43 5.44 -6.51
N GLN A 156 4.62 4.57 -7.14
CA GLN A 156 4.91 3.15 -7.24
C GLN A 156 6.19 2.88 -8.05
N ALA A 157 6.41 3.59 -9.16
CA ALA A 157 7.64 3.49 -9.93
C ALA A 157 8.87 3.95 -9.12
N ALA A 158 8.75 5.02 -8.33
CA ALA A 158 9.82 5.45 -7.44
C ALA A 158 10.16 4.39 -6.38
N MET A 159 9.14 3.73 -5.81
CA MET A 159 9.32 2.64 -4.85
C MET A 159 10.03 1.42 -5.48
N GLU A 160 9.65 1.03 -6.68
CA GLU A 160 10.24 -0.11 -7.40
C GLU A 160 11.72 0.10 -7.73
N HIS A 161 12.13 1.34 -7.98
CA HIS A 161 13.50 1.68 -8.39
C HIS A 161 14.39 2.13 -7.22
N TYR A 162 13.84 2.28 -6.01
CA TYR A 162 14.61 2.76 -4.87
C TYR A 162 15.48 1.65 -4.26
N ASP A 163 16.78 1.88 -4.23
CA ASP A 163 17.73 0.96 -3.60
C ASP A 163 17.86 1.27 -2.09
N LEU A 164 17.18 0.47 -1.28
CA LEU A 164 17.21 0.58 0.19
C LEU A 164 18.62 0.46 0.78
N SER A 165 19.53 -0.26 0.12
CA SER A 165 20.88 -0.51 0.61
C SER A 165 21.72 0.77 0.71
N VAL A 166 21.42 1.77 -0.13
CA VAL A 166 22.10 3.09 -0.14
C VAL A 166 21.98 3.83 1.20
N ILE A 167 20.87 3.57 1.91
CA ILE A 167 20.62 4.18 3.24
C ILE A 167 20.71 3.15 4.38
N GLY A 168 21.33 1.99 4.12
CA GLY A 168 21.55 0.95 5.13
C GLY A 168 20.28 0.23 5.59
N LEU A 169 19.23 0.21 4.75
CA LEU A 169 17.97 -0.47 5.03
C LEU A 169 17.80 -1.72 4.17
N ALA A 170 16.93 -2.59 4.62
CA ALA A 170 16.44 -3.76 3.91
C ALA A 170 14.91 -3.88 4.09
N PRO A 171 14.20 -4.58 3.19
CA PRO A 171 12.78 -4.86 3.37
C PRO A 171 12.51 -5.59 4.68
N ASP A 172 11.41 -5.26 5.34
CA ASP A 172 10.89 -5.98 6.50
C ASP A 172 9.63 -6.76 6.10
N PRO A 173 9.72 -8.08 5.82
CA PRO A 173 8.59 -8.88 5.39
C PRO A 173 7.57 -9.19 6.52
N GLU A 174 7.86 -8.80 7.76
CA GLU A 174 7.01 -9.09 8.91
C GLU A 174 5.91 -8.05 9.12
N ASN A 175 6.04 -6.89 8.51
CA ASN A 175 5.09 -5.80 8.62
C ASN A 175 4.36 -5.54 7.29
N PRO A 176 3.11 -5.01 7.31
CA PRO A 176 2.35 -4.75 6.10
C PRO A 176 2.86 -3.52 5.35
N ARG A 177 2.84 -3.56 4.02
CA ARG A 177 2.88 -2.36 3.19
C ARG A 177 1.60 -1.58 3.40
N ILE A 178 1.67 -0.25 3.44
CA ILE A 178 0.56 0.64 3.79
C ILE A 178 0.33 1.63 2.66
N GLN A 179 -0.91 1.83 2.29
CA GLN A 179 -1.38 2.83 1.35
C GLN A 179 -2.36 3.75 2.05
N LEU A 180 -2.18 5.08 1.89
CA LEU A 180 -3.14 6.07 2.34
C LEU A 180 -4.10 6.44 1.21
N GLU A 181 -5.21 7.10 1.56
CA GLU A 181 -6.13 7.66 0.56
C GLU A 181 -5.39 8.64 -0.35
N PRO A 182 -5.51 8.51 -1.69
CA PRO A 182 -4.88 9.46 -2.60
C PRO A 182 -5.67 10.77 -2.62
N ILE A 183 -5.21 11.73 -1.81
CA ILE A 183 -5.80 13.06 -1.68
C ILE A 183 -5.01 14.04 -2.54
N GLY A 184 -5.65 14.64 -3.55
CA GLY A 184 -5.00 15.50 -4.54
C GLY A 184 -4.17 16.64 -3.93
N THR A 185 -4.67 17.33 -2.91
CA THR A 185 -3.96 18.43 -2.23
C THR A 185 -2.75 17.99 -1.41
N ARG A 186 -2.67 16.71 -1.04
CA ARG A 186 -1.56 16.13 -0.26
C ARG A 186 -0.58 15.34 -1.13
N GLY A 187 -1.03 14.85 -2.27
CA GLY A 187 -0.34 13.84 -3.04
C GLY A 187 -0.69 12.41 -2.58
N TYR A 188 -0.27 11.41 -3.36
CA TYR A 188 -0.40 10.01 -3.03
C TYR A 188 0.71 9.57 -2.09
N ILE A 189 0.37 8.79 -1.07
CA ILE A 189 1.33 8.27 -0.09
C ILE A 189 1.25 6.75 -0.02
N GLU A 190 2.42 6.13 -0.09
CA GLU A 190 2.60 4.71 0.14
C GLU A 190 3.84 4.45 0.99
N MET A 191 3.79 3.42 1.86
CA MET A 191 4.84 3.13 2.82
C MET A 191 5.22 1.66 2.74
N ILE A 192 6.51 1.39 2.61
CA ILE A 192 7.07 0.04 2.68
C ILE A 192 7.75 -0.18 4.04
N PRO A 193 7.50 -1.31 4.70
CA PRO A 193 8.17 -1.62 5.95
C PRO A 193 9.65 -1.95 5.70
N VAL A 194 10.52 -1.41 6.54
CA VAL A 194 11.96 -1.55 6.41
C VAL A 194 12.62 -1.84 7.75
N LYS A 195 13.81 -2.44 7.71
CA LYS A 195 14.66 -2.69 8.88
C LYS A 195 16.11 -2.36 8.58
N GLN A 196 16.87 -2.07 9.62
CA GLN A 196 18.32 -1.84 9.49
C GLN A 196 19.01 -3.09 8.95
N THR A 197 19.92 -2.90 7.99
CA THR A 197 20.86 -3.97 7.62
C THR A 197 21.84 -4.17 8.78
N VAL A 198 21.92 -5.40 9.29
CA VAL A 198 22.90 -5.75 10.34
C VAL A 198 24.30 -5.61 9.73
N SER A 199 25.01 -4.52 10.07
CA SER A 199 26.43 -4.42 9.78
C SER A 199 27.12 -5.53 10.57
N SER A 200 27.71 -6.52 9.90
CA SER A 200 28.63 -7.45 10.54
C SER A 200 29.83 -6.63 11.04
N SER A 201 29.79 -6.26 12.33
CA SER A 201 30.92 -5.67 13.00
C SER A 201 32.05 -6.70 12.97
N HIS A 202 33.04 -6.46 12.08
CA HIS A 202 34.33 -7.15 12.18
C HIS A 202 34.95 -6.71 13.51
N SER A 203 34.81 -7.58 14.52
CA SER A 203 35.61 -7.48 15.74
C SER A 203 37.07 -7.69 15.31
N HIS A 204 37.83 -6.60 15.23
CA HIS A 204 39.28 -6.69 15.21
C HIS A 204 39.72 -7.36 16.49
N PRO A 205 40.45 -8.49 16.44
CA PRO A 205 41.07 -9.01 17.64
C PRO A 205 42.10 -7.98 18.14
N ALA A 206 42.01 -7.66 19.42
CA ALA A 206 42.98 -6.81 20.07
C ALA A 206 44.41 -7.41 19.89
N PRO A 207 45.47 -6.56 19.64
CA PRO A 207 46.79 -7.10 19.58
C PRO A 207 47.22 -7.65 20.95
N ASP A 208 47.65 -8.90 20.95
CA ASP A 208 48.26 -9.55 22.11
C ASP A 208 49.46 -8.74 22.56
N VAL A 209 49.34 -8.08 23.68
CA VAL A 209 50.50 -7.48 24.39
C VAL A 209 51.02 -8.57 25.33
N ASN A 210 52.06 -9.26 24.87
CA ASN A 210 52.81 -10.19 25.72
C ASN A 210 53.88 -9.39 26.47
N PRO A 211 54.11 -9.66 27.79
CA PRO A 211 55.08 -8.97 28.67
C PRO A 211 56.54 -9.31 28.38
#